data_7040483d27cb424538dc2359531acdbe
#
_entry.id   7040483d27cb424538dc2359531acdbe
#
_cell.length_a   1.000
_cell.length_b   1.000
_cell.length_c   1.000
_cell.angle_alpha   90.00
_cell.angle_beta   90.00
_cell.angle_gamma   90.00
#
_symmetry.space_group_name_H-M   'P 1'
#
loop_
_entity.id
_entity.type
_entity.pdbx_description
1 polymer ?
#
loop_
_entity_poly.entity_id
_entity_poly.type
_entity_poly.pdbx_seq_one_letter_code
_entity_poly.pdbx_strand_id
1 'polypeptide(L)'
;MIPARTSGAAWVHTMNPVRVLSRWIRRRLWLGPWLLIVWILGYPWLHNLVLGVETTPAERGYRVAVRAGCFNCHGPNGTGGVKNPGGEDGEVPGFAGGTPMMWVNSESELREYILDGAPARKRLDPRHRQQVEGQLLAMPAYRGYISNRELDDLLAYLRAASGLIAPSDELAAQGQDLAYRLGCFNCHGPMGYGSSRNLGSLKGYIPGWWGNDFRDLVRNDDELRQWILDGETTRLRNHPLAKFFIRWQRVSMPAYRAFLTDKQLAALMSYVRWVNGGEWQQEPLELAH
;
A
#
# COMPACT_ATOMS: atom_id res chain seq x y z
N MET A 1 29.99 47.83 -81.61
CA MET A 1 30.71 47.36 -80.43
C MET A 1 29.65 46.85 -79.44
N ILE A 2 29.56 45.58 -79.23
CA ILE A 2 28.62 44.90 -78.33
C ILE A 2 29.46 44.23 -77.23
N PRO A 3 29.28 44.54 -75.89
CA PRO A 3 30.07 43.85 -74.93
C PRO A 3 29.49 42.47 -74.59
N ALA A 4 30.38 41.46 -74.39
CA ALA A 4 30.10 40.09 -74.13
C ALA A 4 29.50 39.92 -72.74
N ARG A 5 28.45 39.10 -72.60
CA ARG A 5 27.86 38.60 -71.35
C ARG A 5 28.80 37.52 -70.76
N THR A 6 29.29 37.81 -69.57
CA THR A 6 29.93 36.79 -68.72
C THR A 6 28.89 35.89 -68.06
N SER A 7 28.94 34.59 -68.33
CA SER A 7 28.15 33.55 -67.75
C SER A 7 28.61 33.28 -66.30
N GLY A 8 27.78 33.63 -65.33
CA GLY A 8 27.99 33.26 -63.91
C GLY A 8 27.73 31.75 -63.73
N ALA A 9 28.79 31.02 -63.42
CA ALA A 9 28.69 29.64 -63.04
C ALA A 9 28.04 29.51 -61.66
N ALA A 10 26.81 28.99 -61.58
CA ALA A 10 26.16 28.66 -60.33
C ALA A 10 26.87 27.46 -59.66
N TRP A 11 27.51 27.67 -58.54
CA TRP A 11 28.07 26.61 -57.73
C TRP A 11 26.93 25.82 -57.09
N VAL A 12 26.59 24.69 -57.67
CA VAL A 12 25.69 23.71 -57.04
C VAL A 12 26.50 23.01 -55.94
N HIS A 13 26.25 23.41 -54.69
CA HIS A 13 26.76 22.68 -53.54
C HIS A 13 26.09 21.29 -53.49
N THR A 14 26.70 20.30 -54.15
CA THR A 14 26.28 18.91 -54.00
C THR A 14 26.61 18.47 -52.56
N MET A 15 25.58 18.41 -51.75
CA MET A 15 25.72 17.85 -50.39
C MET A 15 26.15 16.38 -50.49
N ASN A 16 27.33 16.08 -49.96
CA ASN A 16 27.90 14.72 -49.99
C ASN A 16 26.97 13.76 -49.22
N PRO A 17 26.32 12.79 -49.85
CA PRO A 17 25.32 11.92 -49.26
C PRO A 17 25.87 11.11 -48.09
N VAL A 18 27.17 10.81 -48.08
CA VAL A 18 27.86 10.11 -46.97
C VAL A 18 27.87 10.93 -45.67
N ARG A 19 28.04 12.27 -45.78
CA ARG A 19 28.01 13.15 -44.63
C ARG A 19 26.59 13.33 -44.06
N VAL A 20 25.58 13.32 -44.90
CA VAL A 20 24.18 13.39 -44.49
C VAL A 20 23.77 12.09 -43.77
N LEU A 21 24.14 10.94 -44.34
CA LEU A 21 23.87 9.61 -43.77
C LEU A 21 24.58 9.42 -42.40
N SER A 22 25.86 9.86 -42.30
CA SER A 22 26.61 9.75 -41.07
C SER A 22 26.04 10.62 -39.92
N ARG A 23 25.52 11.82 -40.24
CA ARG A 23 24.81 12.68 -39.27
C ARG A 23 23.47 12.07 -38.86
N TRP A 24 22.75 11.42 -39.77
CA TRP A 24 21.48 10.76 -39.49
C TRP A 24 21.67 9.53 -38.61
N ILE A 25 22.67 8.70 -38.87
CA ILE A 25 23.06 7.53 -38.09
C ILE A 25 23.54 7.98 -36.67
N ARG A 26 24.37 9.02 -36.56
CA ARG A 26 24.82 9.53 -35.28
C ARG A 26 23.65 10.07 -34.44
N ARG A 27 22.70 10.79 -35.02
CA ARG A 27 21.49 11.25 -34.30
C ARG A 27 20.64 10.07 -33.84
N ARG A 28 20.48 9.02 -34.65
CA ARG A 28 19.75 7.83 -34.23
C ARG A 28 20.46 7.00 -33.15
N LEU A 29 21.78 6.93 -33.18
CA LEU A 29 22.58 6.26 -32.15
C LEU A 29 22.43 6.94 -30.76
N TRP A 30 22.18 8.26 -30.73
CA TRP A 30 21.90 8.97 -29.47
C TRP A 30 20.42 8.86 -29.02
N LEU A 31 19.49 8.60 -29.92
CA LEU A 31 18.08 8.42 -29.57
C LEU A 31 17.85 7.12 -28.77
N GLY A 32 18.59 6.06 -29.06
CA GLY A 32 18.47 4.78 -28.36
C GLY A 32 18.72 4.88 -26.85
N PRO A 33 19.86 5.42 -26.39
CA PRO A 33 20.13 5.65 -25.00
C PRO A 33 19.08 6.57 -24.31
N TRP A 34 18.63 7.63 -25.01
CA TRP A 34 17.59 8.51 -24.46
C TRP A 34 16.25 7.81 -24.30
N LEU A 35 15.82 7.02 -25.28
CA LEU A 35 14.61 6.22 -25.20
C LEU A 35 14.70 5.18 -24.09
N LEU A 36 15.87 4.57 -23.88
CA LEU A 36 16.12 3.64 -22.81
C LEU A 36 16.03 4.33 -21.43
N ILE A 37 16.62 5.51 -21.30
CA ILE A 37 16.54 6.31 -20.06
C ILE A 37 15.08 6.70 -19.76
N VAL A 38 14.37 7.21 -20.76
CA VAL A 38 12.94 7.58 -20.61
C VAL A 38 12.11 6.35 -20.26
N TRP A 39 12.40 5.20 -20.86
CA TRP A 39 11.72 3.94 -20.55
C TRP A 39 12.02 3.48 -19.11
N ILE A 40 13.30 3.51 -18.67
CA ILE A 40 13.69 3.13 -17.31
C ILE A 40 13.05 4.06 -16.27
N LEU A 41 13.09 5.37 -16.50
CA LEU A 41 12.54 6.35 -15.57
C LEU A 41 10.99 6.37 -15.59
N GLY A 42 10.39 6.13 -16.75
CA GLY A 42 8.95 6.08 -16.93
C GLY A 42 8.31 4.73 -16.61
N TYR A 43 9.13 3.66 -16.51
CA TYR A 43 8.62 2.30 -16.32
C TYR A 43 7.73 2.14 -15.09
N PRO A 44 8.09 2.66 -13.89
CA PRO A 44 7.23 2.53 -12.72
C PRO A 44 5.86 3.17 -12.92
N TRP A 45 5.84 4.33 -13.57
CA TRP A 45 4.60 5.04 -13.87
C TRP A 45 3.77 4.34 -14.95
N LEU A 46 4.43 3.90 -16.02
CA LEU A 46 3.77 3.17 -17.13
C LEU A 46 3.26 1.80 -16.66
N HIS A 47 4.03 1.08 -15.85
CA HIS A 47 3.63 -0.19 -15.25
C HIS A 47 2.35 -0.02 -14.42
N ASN A 48 2.32 0.98 -13.53
CA ASN A 48 1.15 1.25 -12.69
C ASN A 48 -0.06 1.73 -13.50
N LEU A 49 0.16 2.44 -14.61
CA LEU A 49 -0.91 2.91 -15.49
C LEU A 49 -1.54 1.76 -16.32
N VAL A 50 -0.71 0.83 -16.80
CA VAL A 50 -1.15 -0.24 -17.73
C VAL A 50 -1.66 -1.47 -16.98
N LEU A 51 -0.93 -1.92 -15.95
CA LEU A 51 -1.25 -3.12 -15.20
C LEU A 51 -2.10 -2.83 -13.96
N GLY A 52 -2.19 -1.56 -13.55
CA GLY A 52 -2.79 -1.16 -12.31
C GLY A 52 -1.92 -1.55 -11.10
N VAL A 53 -2.17 -0.90 -9.97
CA VAL A 53 -1.64 -1.35 -8.68
C VAL A 53 -2.61 -2.39 -8.14
N GLU A 54 -2.16 -3.62 -7.98
CA GLU A 54 -2.97 -4.64 -7.32
C GLU A 54 -3.17 -4.23 -5.87
N THR A 55 -4.39 -3.81 -5.54
CA THR A 55 -4.74 -3.33 -4.21
C THR A 55 -5.65 -4.32 -3.52
N THR A 56 -5.34 -4.66 -2.27
CA THR A 56 -6.20 -5.49 -1.44
C THR A 56 -7.48 -4.76 -1.06
N PRO A 57 -8.55 -5.48 -0.68
CA PRO A 57 -9.73 -4.83 -0.11
C PRO A 57 -9.39 -3.92 1.07
N ALA A 58 -8.53 -4.36 1.99
CA ALA A 58 -8.12 -3.57 3.14
C ALA A 58 -7.37 -2.29 2.76
N GLU A 59 -6.52 -2.33 1.73
CA GLU A 59 -5.85 -1.14 1.24
C GLU A 59 -6.82 -0.16 0.58
N ARG A 60 -7.76 -0.66 -0.23
CA ARG A 60 -8.81 0.19 -0.77
C ARG A 60 -9.65 0.81 0.34
N GLY A 61 -9.98 0.02 1.38
CA GLY A 61 -10.67 0.47 2.58
C GLY A 61 -9.91 1.55 3.36
N TYR A 62 -8.60 1.41 3.50
CA TYR A 62 -7.75 2.48 4.05
C TYR A 62 -7.88 3.78 3.24
N ARG A 63 -7.86 3.71 1.91
CA ARG A 63 -8.04 4.88 1.06
C ARG A 63 -9.45 5.50 1.21
N VAL A 64 -10.47 4.65 1.39
CA VAL A 64 -11.83 5.12 1.72
C VAL A 64 -11.81 5.85 3.07
N ALA A 65 -11.20 5.28 4.11
CA ALA A 65 -11.08 5.89 5.42
C ALA A 65 -10.38 7.25 5.39
N VAL A 66 -9.27 7.37 4.63
CA VAL A 66 -8.56 8.65 4.40
C VAL A 66 -9.48 9.67 3.72
N ARG A 67 -10.12 9.29 2.62
CA ARG A 67 -10.99 10.17 1.84
C ARG A 67 -12.24 10.61 2.63
N ALA A 68 -12.81 9.69 3.40
CA ALA A 68 -13.98 9.95 4.23
C ALA A 68 -13.64 10.72 5.53
N GLY A 69 -12.35 10.95 5.81
CA GLY A 69 -11.90 11.71 6.98
C GLY A 69 -11.98 10.97 8.31
N CYS A 70 -12.08 9.64 8.31
CA CYS A 70 -12.22 8.83 9.53
C CYS A 70 -11.12 9.13 10.56
N PHE A 71 -9.88 9.33 10.09
CA PHE A 71 -8.73 9.60 10.94
C PHE A 71 -8.72 10.98 11.60
N ASN A 72 -9.53 11.92 11.12
CA ASN A 72 -9.65 13.24 11.76
C ASN A 72 -10.29 13.14 13.14
N CYS A 73 -11.17 12.15 13.34
CA CYS A 73 -11.83 11.88 14.59
C CYS A 73 -11.24 10.67 15.33
N HIS A 74 -10.94 9.58 14.61
CA HIS A 74 -10.43 8.34 15.21
C HIS A 74 -8.90 8.32 15.43
N GLY A 75 -8.21 9.43 15.18
CA GLY A 75 -6.76 9.54 15.34
C GLY A 75 -5.96 8.85 14.20
N PRO A 76 -4.64 9.04 14.19
CA PRO A 76 -3.77 8.47 13.15
C PRO A 76 -3.94 6.94 13.08
N ASN A 77 -4.25 6.43 11.89
CA ASN A 77 -4.50 5.00 11.66
C ASN A 77 -5.57 4.36 12.56
N GLY A 78 -6.46 5.17 13.14
CA GLY A 78 -7.52 4.67 14.00
C GLY A 78 -7.11 4.36 15.44
N THR A 79 -6.02 4.91 15.91
CA THR A 79 -5.51 4.64 17.28
C THR A 79 -6.24 5.40 18.40
N GLY A 80 -7.20 6.28 18.04
CA GLY A 80 -7.93 7.10 19.04
C GLY A 80 -7.16 8.33 19.48
N GLY A 81 -7.50 8.83 20.68
CA GLY A 81 -6.80 9.93 21.32
C GLY A 81 -7.26 11.34 20.93
N VAL A 82 -8.28 11.48 20.09
CA VAL A 82 -8.91 12.76 19.79
C VAL A 82 -9.90 13.10 20.89
N LYS A 83 -9.71 14.23 21.54
CA LYS A 83 -10.58 14.68 22.65
C LYS A 83 -12.01 14.90 22.19
N ASN A 84 -12.96 14.35 22.94
CA ASN A 84 -14.40 14.50 22.73
C ASN A 84 -15.11 14.83 24.06
N PRO A 85 -15.08 16.09 24.48
CA PRO A 85 -15.81 16.51 25.67
C PRO A 85 -17.28 16.09 25.60
N GLY A 86 -17.80 15.53 26.69
CA GLY A 86 -19.15 14.96 26.76
C GLY A 86 -19.27 13.52 26.22
N GLY A 87 -18.23 12.99 25.59
CA GLY A 87 -18.15 11.56 25.26
C GLY A 87 -17.90 10.70 26.51
N GLU A 88 -18.22 9.40 26.41
CA GLU A 88 -18.14 8.46 27.53
C GLU A 88 -16.75 8.41 28.16
N ASP A 89 -15.70 8.36 27.34
CA ASP A 89 -14.30 8.33 27.77
C ASP A 89 -13.60 9.70 27.61
N GLY A 90 -14.35 10.76 27.28
CA GLY A 90 -13.77 12.09 27.00
C GLY A 90 -12.96 12.19 25.70
N GLU A 91 -12.92 11.11 24.93
CA GLU A 91 -12.25 11.06 23.63
C GLU A 91 -13.03 10.20 22.62
N VAL A 92 -12.68 10.34 21.33
CA VAL A 92 -13.23 9.48 20.28
C VAL A 92 -12.55 8.11 20.36
N PRO A 93 -13.31 7.01 20.47
CA PRO A 93 -12.73 5.67 20.49
C PRO A 93 -11.91 5.38 19.23
N GLY A 94 -10.76 4.74 19.39
CA GLY A 94 -10.03 4.17 18.28
C GLY A 94 -10.73 2.93 17.73
N PHE A 95 -10.26 2.47 16.58
CA PHE A 95 -10.66 1.18 16.01
C PHE A 95 -9.48 0.24 15.74
N ALA A 96 -8.28 0.65 16.12
CA ALA A 96 -7.09 -0.18 16.09
C ALA A 96 -6.93 -0.97 17.39
N GLY A 97 -6.35 -2.19 17.32
CA GLY A 97 -5.93 -2.93 18.52
C GLY A 97 -7.05 -3.48 19.39
N GLY A 98 -8.15 -4.00 18.79
CA GLY A 98 -9.22 -4.68 19.55
C GLY A 98 -10.26 -3.77 20.19
N THR A 99 -10.05 -2.45 20.20
CA THR A 99 -10.99 -1.46 20.75
C THR A 99 -12.42 -1.58 20.20
N PRO A 100 -12.66 -1.91 18.91
CA PRO A 100 -14.03 -2.08 18.39
C PRO A 100 -14.86 -3.12 19.13
N MET A 101 -14.24 -4.17 19.70
CA MET A 101 -14.95 -5.20 20.46
C MET A 101 -15.71 -4.66 21.68
N MET A 102 -15.32 -3.50 22.20
CA MET A 102 -16.01 -2.85 23.32
C MET A 102 -17.31 -2.15 22.89
N TRP A 103 -17.44 -1.81 21.59
CA TRP A 103 -18.51 -0.95 21.07
C TRP A 103 -19.45 -1.64 20.10
N VAL A 104 -19.02 -2.77 19.52
CA VAL A 104 -19.65 -3.47 18.41
C VAL A 104 -19.84 -4.95 18.76
N ASN A 105 -21.05 -5.46 18.64
CA ASN A 105 -21.38 -6.85 18.92
C ASN A 105 -21.38 -7.74 17.67
N SER A 106 -21.38 -7.14 16.47
CA SER A 106 -21.41 -7.87 15.22
C SER A 106 -20.91 -7.01 14.05
N GLU A 107 -20.59 -7.64 12.94
CA GLU A 107 -20.26 -6.92 11.70
C GLU A 107 -21.43 -6.06 11.21
N SER A 108 -22.66 -6.52 11.38
CA SER A 108 -23.85 -5.71 11.01
C SER A 108 -23.91 -4.42 11.82
N GLU A 109 -23.57 -4.44 13.09
CA GLU A 109 -23.48 -3.22 13.91
C GLU A 109 -22.33 -2.31 13.46
N LEU A 110 -21.21 -2.87 13.05
CA LEU A 110 -20.11 -2.08 12.50
C LEU A 110 -20.54 -1.38 11.19
N ARG A 111 -21.28 -2.09 10.34
CA ARG A 111 -21.90 -1.48 9.14
C ARG A 111 -22.86 -0.34 9.50
N GLU A 112 -23.71 -0.54 10.51
CA GLU A 112 -24.65 0.48 10.96
C GLU A 112 -23.91 1.69 11.56
N TYR A 113 -22.83 1.49 12.32
CA TYR A 113 -21.99 2.60 12.80
C TYR A 113 -21.50 3.46 11.65
N ILE A 114 -20.97 2.83 10.60
CA ILE A 114 -20.46 3.55 9.44
C ILE A 114 -21.58 4.23 8.66
N LEU A 115 -22.65 3.51 8.37
CA LEU A 115 -23.71 4.02 7.51
C LEU A 115 -24.62 5.04 8.21
N ASP A 116 -24.89 4.84 9.50
CA ASP A 116 -25.96 5.54 10.22
C ASP A 116 -25.45 6.32 11.44
N GLY A 117 -24.12 6.30 11.70
CA GLY A 117 -23.49 6.97 12.86
C GLY A 117 -23.60 6.18 14.17
N ALA A 118 -24.54 5.26 14.31
CA ALA A 118 -24.69 4.35 15.45
C ALA A 118 -25.59 3.17 15.04
N PRO A 119 -25.45 1.99 15.69
CA PRO A 119 -26.34 0.86 15.46
C PRO A 119 -27.77 1.16 15.95
N ALA A 120 -28.75 0.47 15.33
CA ALA A 120 -30.18 0.69 15.60
C ALA A 120 -30.51 0.57 17.10
N ARG A 121 -29.92 -0.41 17.82
CA ARG A 121 -30.15 -0.55 19.28
C ARG A 121 -29.76 0.70 20.07
N LYS A 122 -28.67 1.37 19.67
CA LYS A 122 -28.22 2.61 20.33
C LYS A 122 -29.03 3.83 19.87
N ARG A 123 -29.35 3.94 18.60
CA ARG A 123 -30.18 5.05 18.06
C ARG A 123 -31.58 5.09 18.67
N LEU A 124 -32.13 3.91 19.04
CA LEU A 124 -33.45 3.80 19.66
C LEU A 124 -33.40 4.02 21.19
N ASP A 125 -32.24 3.94 21.83
CA ASP A 125 -32.07 4.18 23.26
C ASP A 125 -32.11 5.69 23.58
N PRO A 126 -33.06 6.17 24.37
CA PRO A 126 -33.14 7.57 24.78
C PRO A 126 -31.88 8.07 25.52
N ARG A 127 -31.25 7.19 26.33
CA ARG A 127 -30.03 7.53 27.07
C ARG A 127 -28.85 7.79 26.13
N HIS A 128 -28.69 6.94 25.14
CA HIS A 128 -27.65 7.13 24.13
C HIS A 128 -27.86 8.42 23.32
N ARG A 129 -29.12 8.75 22.95
CA ARG A 129 -29.40 10.01 22.25
C ARG A 129 -29.03 11.23 23.11
N GLN A 130 -29.38 11.23 24.38
CA GLN A 130 -29.01 12.29 25.29
C GLN A 130 -27.48 12.41 25.46
N GLN A 131 -26.79 11.28 25.52
CA GLN A 131 -25.32 11.24 25.56
C GLN A 131 -24.69 11.83 24.30
N VAL A 132 -25.19 11.47 23.12
CA VAL A 132 -24.71 12.00 21.82
C VAL A 132 -24.96 13.50 21.71
N GLU A 133 -26.10 14.00 22.18
CA GLU A 133 -26.41 15.44 22.21
C GLU A 133 -25.44 16.24 23.11
N GLY A 134 -24.88 15.59 24.14
CA GLY A 134 -23.88 16.18 25.03
C GLY A 134 -22.44 16.15 24.52
N GLN A 135 -22.16 15.42 23.44
CA GLN A 135 -20.82 15.27 22.89
C GLN A 135 -20.43 16.40 21.93
N LEU A 136 -19.15 16.77 21.93
CA LEU A 136 -18.63 17.71 20.94
C LEU A 136 -18.58 17.09 19.53
N LEU A 137 -18.24 15.81 19.45
CA LEU A 137 -18.10 15.06 18.19
C LEU A 137 -19.02 13.84 18.24
N ALA A 138 -19.91 13.74 17.27
CA ALA A 138 -20.69 12.53 17.00
C ALA A 138 -20.21 11.88 15.70
N MET A 139 -20.29 10.55 15.63
CA MET A 139 -19.94 9.85 14.41
C MET A 139 -20.94 10.21 13.29
N PRO A 140 -20.47 10.72 12.13
CA PRO A 140 -21.37 11.06 11.04
C PRO A 140 -21.89 9.81 10.35
N ALA A 141 -23.08 9.94 9.72
CA ALA A 141 -23.63 8.89 8.86
C ALA A 141 -23.07 9.02 7.44
N TYR A 142 -22.52 7.93 6.92
CA TYR A 142 -21.94 7.89 5.57
C TYR A 142 -22.86 7.27 4.52
N ARG A 143 -24.11 7.01 4.87
CA ARG A 143 -25.13 6.51 3.93
C ARG A 143 -25.29 7.49 2.77
N GLY A 144 -25.11 7.00 1.54
CA GLY A 144 -25.14 7.82 0.32
C GLY A 144 -23.81 8.51 -0.04
N TYR A 145 -22.81 8.50 0.85
CA TYR A 145 -21.45 9.01 0.56
C TYR A 145 -20.48 7.93 0.13
N ILE A 146 -20.68 6.70 0.63
CA ILE A 146 -19.87 5.53 0.25
C ILE A 146 -20.79 4.49 -0.42
N SER A 147 -20.29 3.82 -1.44
CA SER A 147 -20.94 2.71 -2.10
C SER A 147 -20.85 1.43 -1.25
N ASN A 148 -21.67 0.42 -1.55
CA ASN A 148 -21.59 -0.87 -0.87
C ASN A 148 -20.21 -1.51 -1.02
N ARG A 149 -19.59 -1.42 -2.20
CA ARG A 149 -18.22 -1.93 -2.41
C ARG A 149 -17.20 -1.21 -1.55
N GLU A 150 -17.29 0.10 -1.44
CA GLU A 150 -16.40 0.89 -0.57
C GLU A 150 -16.62 0.58 0.91
N LEU A 151 -17.86 0.28 1.31
CA LEU A 151 -18.17 -0.20 2.64
C LEU A 151 -17.51 -1.55 2.92
N ASP A 152 -17.61 -2.50 1.99
CA ASP A 152 -16.97 -3.81 2.12
C ASP A 152 -15.44 -3.69 2.20
N ASP A 153 -14.84 -2.85 1.36
CA ASP A 153 -13.41 -2.53 1.42
C ASP A 153 -13.04 -1.87 2.76
N LEU A 154 -13.85 -0.93 3.25
CA LEU A 154 -13.63 -0.27 4.54
C LEU A 154 -13.71 -1.25 5.71
N LEU A 155 -14.66 -2.17 5.68
CA LEU A 155 -14.77 -3.23 6.69
C LEU A 155 -13.56 -4.16 6.67
N ALA A 156 -13.06 -4.53 5.50
CA ALA A 156 -11.82 -5.29 5.38
C ALA A 156 -10.63 -4.56 6.02
N TYR A 157 -10.55 -3.24 5.84
CA TYR A 157 -9.53 -2.42 6.50
C TYR A 157 -9.73 -2.39 8.03
N LEU A 158 -10.95 -2.16 8.51
CA LEU A 158 -11.23 -2.09 9.94
C LEU A 158 -10.93 -3.41 10.64
N ARG A 159 -11.28 -4.55 10.03
CA ARG A 159 -10.91 -5.88 10.52
C ARG A 159 -9.39 -6.02 10.66
N ALA A 160 -8.63 -5.59 9.64
CA ALA A 160 -7.19 -5.64 9.67
C ALA A 160 -6.59 -4.73 10.76
N ALA A 161 -7.07 -3.48 10.85
CA ALA A 161 -6.56 -2.50 11.79
C ALA A 161 -6.92 -2.81 13.25
N SER A 162 -8.08 -3.42 13.48
CA SER A 162 -8.53 -3.79 14.83
C SER A 162 -7.83 -5.02 15.40
N GLY A 163 -7.12 -5.80 14.58
CA GLY A 163 -6.53 -7.06 15.02
C GLY A 163 -7.57 -8.15 15.32
N LEU A 164 -8.81 -7.97 14.88
CA LEU A 164 -9.90 -8.96 15.07
C LEU A 164 -9.68 -10.21 14.22
N ILE A 165 -8.75 -10.16 13.26
CA ILE A 165 -8.36 -11.31 12.47
C ILE A 165 -6.97 -11.74 12.93
N ALA A 166 -6.92 -12.85 13.63
CA ALA A 166 -5.69 -13.51 13.99
C ALA A 166 -5.64 -14.90 13.35
N PRO A 167 -4.46 -15.39 12.96
CA PRO A 167 -4.32 -16.78 12.53
C PRO A 167 -4.78 -17.73 13.62
N SER A 168 -5.52 -18.78 13.26
CA SER A 168 -5.84 -19.90 14.18
C SER A 168 -4.61 -20.77 14.47
N ASP A 169 -3.62 -20.78 13.56
CA ASP A 169 -2.32 -21.41 13.80
C ASP A 169 -1.50 -20.60 14.81
N GLU A 170 -1.09 -21.24 15.91
CA GLU A 170 -0.35 -20.58 16.99
C GLU A 170 0.99 -19.98 16.52
N LEU A 171 1.69 -20.64 15.61
CA LEU A 171 2.97 -20.15 15.11
C LEU A 171 2.79 -18.89 14.27
N ALA A 172 1.75 -18.85 13.42
CA ALA A 172 1.40 -17.68 12.64
C ALA A 172 0.90 -16.52 13.54
N ALA A 173 0.13 -16.81 14.60
CA ALA A 173 -0.30 -15.82 15.58
C ALA A 173 0.90 -15.18 16.33
N GLN A 174 1.88 -16.00 16.75
CA GLN A 174 3.15 -15.51 17.30
C GLN A 174 3.91 -14.64 16.29
N GLY A 175 3.85 -15.00 14.99
CA GLY A 175 4.42 -14.21 13.90
C GLY A 175 3.76 -12.86 13.71
N GLN A 176 2.43 -12.80 13.82
CA GLN A 176 1.66 -11.55 13.77
C GLN A 176 2.06 -10.58 14.89
N ASP A 177 2.09 -11.07 16.13
CA ASP A 177 2.51 -10.28 17.29
C ASP A 177 3.96 -9.79 17.13
N LEU A 178 4.85 -10.66 16.67
CA LEU A 178 6.23 -10.30 16.41
C LEU A 178 6.36 -9.25 15.29
N ALA A 179 5.61 -9.37 14.20
CA ALA A 179 5.59 -8.40 13.11
C ALA A 179 5.11 -7.02 13.60
N TYR A 180 4.12 -6.99 14.50
CA TYR A 180 3.65 -5.77 15.14
C TYR A 180 4.77 -5.14 15.98
N ARG A 181 5.39 -5.90 16.88
CA ARG A 181 6.46 -5.41 17.77
C ARG A 181 7.71 -4.94 17.02
N LEU A 182 8.05 -5.58 15.91
CA LEU A 182 9.17 -5.18 15.05
C LEU A 182 8.84 -4.00 14.11
N GLY A 183 7.59 -3.54 14.11
CA GLY A 183 7.17 -2.41 13.28
C GLY A 183 7.04 -2.72 11.79
N CYS A 184 6.90 -3.99 11.40
CA CYS A 184 6.78 -4.40 9.99
C CYS A 184 5.60 -3.71 9.30
N PHE A 185 4.49 -3.54 10.03
CA PHE A 185 3.26 -2.92 9.52
C PHE A 185 3.38 -1.42 9.26
N ASN A 186 4.40 -0.73 9.82
CA ASN A 186 4.65 0.69 9.53
C ASN A 186 5.01 0.92 8.05
N CYS A 187 5.65 -0.08 7.43
CA CYS A 187 6.01 -0.04 6.01
C CYS A 187 5.08 -0.89 5.14
N HIS A 188 4.75 -2.11 5.61
CA HIS A 188 3.93 -3.05 4.85
C HIS A 188 2.41 -2.86 5.04
N GLY A 189 2.01 -1.83 5.78
CA GLY A 189 0.60 -1.55 6.07
C GLY A 189 -0.03 -2.52 7.06
N PRO A 190 -1.26 -2.26 7.53
CA PRO A 190 -1.96 -3.14 8.47
C PRO A 190 -2.00 -4.58 7.95
N MET A 191 -1.65 -5.54 8.79
CA MET A 191 -1.55 -6.97 8.46
C MET A 191 -0.64 -7.31 7.27
N GLY A 192 0.19 -6.37 6.78
CA GLY A 192 1.05 -6.62 5.63
C GLY A 192 0.36 -6.46 4.27
N TYR A 193 -0.74 -5.72 4.18
CA TYR A 193 -1.43 -5.51 2.90
C TYR A 193 -0.72 -4.58 1.92
N GLY A 194 0.28 -3.84 2.36
CA GLY A 194 1.17 -3.11 1.47
C GLY A 194 0.78 -1.67 1.20
N SER A 195 1.41 -1.17 0.18
CA SER A 195 1.26 0.05 -0.60
C SER A 195 1.65 1.37 0.05
N SER A 196 2.44 1.38 1.08
CA SER A 196 3.14 2.60 1.48
C SER A 196 4.01 3.11 0.33
N ARG A 197 3.90 4.41 0.03
CA ARG A 197 4.65 5.03 -1.08
C ARG A 197 6.15 4.92 -0.86
N ASN A 198 6.88 4.40 -1.86
CA ASN A 198 8.33 4.28 -1.84
C ASN A 198 8.95 4.83 -3.12
N LEU A 199 9.33 6.11 -3.07
CA LEU A 199 9.94 6.79 -4.21
C LEU A 199 11.27 6.13 -4.58
N GLY A 200 11.51 5.95 -5.86
CA GLY A 200 12.72 5.34 -6.40
C GLY A 200 12.69 3.80 -6.42
N SER A 201 11.71 3.15 -5.82
CA SER A 201 11.51 1.71 -6.03
C SER A 201 10.90 1.43 -7.42
N LEU A 202 11.08 0.21 -7.93
CA LEU A 202 10.59 -0.19 -9.25
C LEU A 202 9.08 0.02 -9.41
N LYS A 203 8.31 -0.25 -8.36
CA LYS A 203 6.84 -0.15 -8.37
C LYS A 203 6.33 1.19 -7.78
N GLY A 204 7.19 2.00 -7.20
CA GLY A 204 6.83 3.27 -6.55
C GLY A 204 6.21 3.13 -5.16
N TYR A 205 6.05 1.91 -4.66
CA TYR A 205 5.47 1.60 -3.35
C TYR A 205 6.13 0.35 -2.73
N ILE A 206 5.87 0.10 -1.45
CA ILE A 206 6.28 -1.10 -0.73
C ILE A 206 5.21 -2.16 -0.96
N PRO A 207 5.52 -3.30 -1.59
CA PRO A 207 4.55 -4.38 -1.79
C PRO A 207 4.06 -4.96 -0.47
N GLY A 208 2.81 -5.38 -0.45
CA GLY A 208 2.27 -6.20 0.62
C GLY A 208 2.76 -7.64 0.54
N TRP A 209 2.29 -8.44 1.48
CA TRP A 209 2.59 -9.87 1.56
C TRP A 209 1.56 -10.72 0.84
N TRP A 210 0.81 -10.14 -0.06
CA TRP A 210 -0.28 -10.74 -0.80
C TRP A 210 -0.22 -10.39 -2.30
N GLY A 211 -0.83 -11.22 -3.14
CA GLY A 211 -1.00 -10.93 -4.56
C GLY A 211 0.21 -11.22 -5.43
N ASN A 212 0.15 -10.76 -6.69
CA ASN A 212 1.18 -11.00 -7.69
C ASN A 212 2.50 -10.30 -7.33
N ASP A 213 2.40 -9.11 -6.77
CA ASP A 213 3.56 -8.32 -6.38
C ASP A 213 4.46 -9.04 -5.37
N PHE A 214 3.82 -9.76 -4.42
CA PHE A 214 4.56 -10.59 -3.49
C PHE A 214 5.22 -11.77 -4.20
N ARG A 215 4.50 -12.46 -5.07
CA ARG A 215 5.03 -13.60 -5.83
C ARG A 215 6.19 -13.25 -6.76
N ASP A 216 6.21 -12.03 -7.30
CA ASP A 216 7.34 -11.51 -8.09
C ASP A 216 8.61 -11.36 -7.24
N LEU A 217 8.47 -10.97 -5.99
CA LEU A 217 9.57 -10.71 -5.07
C LEU A 217 10.00 -11.93 -4.27
N VAL A 218 9.08 -12.85 -4.00
CA VAL A 218 9.30 -14.05 -3.18
C VAL A 218 8.83 -15.28 -3.95
N ARG A 219 9.77 -16.06 -4.45
CA ARG A 219 9.49 -17.28 -5.24
C ARG A 219 9.41 -18.55 -4.41
N ASN A 220 10.04 -18.53 -3.23
CA ASN A 220 10.13 -19.66 -2.33
C ASN A 220 10.48 -19.19 -0.91
N ASP A 221 10.49 -20.14 0.03
CA ASP A 221 10.80 -19.88 1.44
C ASP A 221 12.21 -19.36 1.67
N ASP A 222 13.19 -19.76 0.88
CA ASP A 222 14.56 -19.27 1.01
C ASP A 222 14.64 -17.78 0.64
N GLU A 223 13.90 -17.34 -0.36
CA GLU A 223 13.82 -15.92 -0.70
C GLU A 223 13.04 -15.12 0.37
N LEU A 224 11.96 -15.68 0.94
CA LEU A 224 11.27 -15.05 2.06
C LEU A 224 12.20 -14.89 3.27
N ARG A 225 12.95 -15.95 3.57
CA ARG A 225 13.98 -15.94 4.63
C ARG A 225 15.03 -14.85 4.39
N GLN A 226 15.55 -14.76 3.16
CA GLN A 226 16.53 -13.74 2.79
C GLN A 226 15.96 -12.32 2.93
N TRP A 227 14.72 -12.10 2.49
CA TRP A 227 14.06 -10.79 2.67
C TRP A 227 14.01 -10.39 4.13
N ILE A 228 13.59 -11.28 5.03
CA ILE A 228 13.48 -10.97 6.45
C ILE A 228 14.88 -10.78 7.07
N LEU A 229 15.82 -11.67 6.78
CA LEU A 229 17.12 -11.64 7.43
C LEU A 229 18.08 -10.60 6.87
N ASP A 230 18.05 -10.37 5.55
CA ASP A 230 19.06 -9.58 4.85
C ASP A 230 18.51 -8.31 4.20
N GLY A 231 17.17 -8.13 4.17
CA GLY A 231 16.50 -6.99 3.55
C GLY A 231 16.50 -7.03 2.01
N GLU A 232 17.08 -8.07 1.40
CA GLU A 232 17.09 -8.31 -0.05
C GLU A 232 17.41 -9.78 -0.36
N THR A 233 17.02 -10.23 -1.56
CA THR A 233 17.38 -11.60 -2.00
C THR A 233 18.64 -11.60 -2.86
N THR A 234 19.37 -12.72 -2.83
CA THR A 234 20.56 -12.93 -3.69
C THR A 234 20.21 -12.78 -5.17
N ARG A 235 19.05 -13.26 -5.58
CA ARG A 235 18.56 -13.13 -6.96
C ARG A 235 18.44 -11.68 -7.40
N LEU A 236 17.78 -10.83 -6.59
CA LEU A 236 17.57 -9.42 -6.93
C LEU A 236 18.85 -8.60 -6.79
N ARG A 237 19.71 -8.91 -5.82
CA ARG A 237 21.03 -8.29 -5.66
C ARG A 237 21.93 -8.48 -6.86
N ASN A 238 21.83 -9.65 -7.51
CA ASN A 238 22.65 -9.98 -8.69
C ASN A 238 22.01 -9.53 -10.01
N HIS A 239 20.75 -9.13 -10.01
CA HIS A 239 20.07 -8.65 -11.21
C HIS A 239 20.36 -7.15 -11.43
N PRO A 240 20.98 -6.73 -12.55
CA PRO A 240 21.45 -5.35 -12.72
C PRO A 240 20.36 -4.29 -12.53
N LEU A 241 19.19 -4.49 -13.12
CA LEU A 241 18.07 -3.56 -13.05
C LEU A 241 17.45 -3.54 -11.65
N ALA A 242 17.21 -4.70 -11.03
CA ALA A 242 16.65 -4.78 -9.68
C ALA A 242 17.59 -4.13 -8.65
N LYS A 243 18.90 -4.42 -8.75
CA LYS A 243 19.94 -3.80 -7.93
C LYS A 243 19.93 -2.27 -8.00
N PHE A 244 19.72 -1.72 -9.20
CA PHE A 244 19.62 -0.28 -9.37
C PHE A 244 18.44 0.28 -8.56
N PHE A 245 17.24 -0.26 -8.69
CA PHE A 245 16.05 0.22 -7.98
C PHE A 245 16.11 -0.04 -6.48
N ILE A 246 16.65 -1.18 -6.03
CA ILE A 246 16.85 -1.48 -4.60
C ILE A 246 17.77 -0.44 -3.94
N ARG A 247 18.79 0.03 -4.65
CA ARG A 247 19.71 1.04 -4.14
C ARG A 247 19.16 2.47 -4.22
N TRP A 248 18.26 2.73 -5.16
CA TRP A 248 17.72 4.06 -5.40
C TRP A 248 16.42 4.33 -4.63
N GLN A 249 15.76 3.30 -4.14
CA GLN A 249 14.56 3.45 -3.33
C GLN A 249 14.82 4.20 -2.03
N ARG A 250 13.84 4.97 -1.59
CA ARG A 250 13.94 5.82 -0.40
C ARG A 250 13.86 5.04 0.90
N VAL A 251 13.09 3.96 0.91
CA VAL A 251 12.91 3.07 2.04
C VAL A 251 13.38 1.68 1.64
N SER A 252 14.40 1.17 2.31
CA SER A 252 14.88 -0.20 2.15
C SER A 252 14.39 -1.05 3.30
N MET A 253 14.08 -2.32 3.02
CA MET A 253 13.74 -3.26 4.08
C MET A 253 14.96 -3.46 5.00
N PRO A 254 14.81 -3.30 6.32
CA PRO A 254 15.91 -3.55 7.25
C PRO A 254 16.25 -5.04 7.32
N ALA A 255 17.51 -5.33 7.66
CA ALA A 255 17.99 -6.69 7.90
C ALA A 255 17.80 -7.06 9.38
N TYR A 256 17.08 -8.15 9.63
CA TYR A 256 16.77 -8.61 11.00
C TYR A 256 17.64 -9.76 11.49
N ARG A 257 18.69 -10.14 10.75
CA ARG A 257 19.55 -11.30 11.05
C ARG A 257 20.14 -11.28 12.48
N ALA A 258 20.52 -10.11 12.97
CA ALA A 258 21.10 -9.96 14.30
C ALA A 258 20.05 -9.93 15.44
N PHE A 259 18.77 -9.84 15.12
CA PHE A 259 17.70 -9.61 16.09
C PHE A 259 16.71 -10.78 16.22
N LEU A 260 16.75 -11.73 15.30
CA LEU A 260 15.80 -12.85 15.26
C LEU A 260 16.48 -14.17 15.58
N THR A 261 15.82 -14.94 16.44
CA THR A 261 16.10 -16.38 16.59
C THR A 261 15.43 -17.15 15.44
N ASP A 262 15.87 -18.39 15.20
CA ASP A 262 15.27 -19.26 14.18
C ASP A 262 13.77 -19.51 14.44
N LYS A 263 13.35 -19.62 15.70
CA LYS A 263 11.93 -19.77 16.07
C LYS A 263 11.12 -18.53 15.72
N GLN A 264 11.64 -17.34 15.99
CA GLN A 264 10.99 -16.09 15.66
C GLN A 264 10.90 -15.89 14.14
N LEU A 265 11.95 -16.25 13.41
CA LEU A 265 11.93 -16.22 11.96
C LEU A 265 10.88 -17.19 11.39
N ALA A 266 10.79 -18.40 11.91
CA ALA A 266 9.77 -19.38 11.50
C ALA A 266 8.34 -18.83 11.75
N ALA A 267 8.12 -18.18 12.89
CA ALA A 267 6.84 -17.56 13.21
C ALA A 267 6.48 -16.43 12.22
N LEU A 268 7.42 -15.52 11.93
CA LEU A 268 7.20 -14.47 10.93
C LEU A 268 6.89 -15.05 9.55
N MET A 269 7.64 -16.07 9.12
CA MET A 269 7.42 -16.73 7.84
C MET A 269 6.04 -17.41 7.79
N SER A 270 5.60 -18.05 8.88
CA SER A 270 4.27 -18.64 9.00
C SER A 270 3.18 -17.58 8.84
N TYR A 271 3.31 -16.45 9.51
CA TYR A 271 2.37 -15.36 9.40
C TYR A 271 2.31 -14.77 7.97
N VAL A 272 3.45 -14.52 7.34
CA VAL A 272 3.50 -14.01 5.96
C VAL A 272 2.83 -14.99 4.98
N ARG A 273 3.01 -16.31 5.17
CA ARG A 273 2.35 -17.33 4.34
C ARG A 273 0.83 -17.33 4.56
N TRP A 274 0.37 -17.21 5.80
CA TRP A 274 -1.04 -17.11 6.13
C TRP A 274 -1.69 -15.88 5.44
N VAL A 275 -1.03 -14.71 5.49
CA VAL A 275 -1.50 -13.52 4.77
C VAL A 275 -1.54 -13.77 3.26
N ASN A 276 -0.48 -14.38 2.69
CA ASN A 276 -0.39 -14.65 1.26
C ASN A 276 -1.42 -15.69 0.79
N GLY A 277 -1.76 -16.66 1.61
CA GLY A 277 -2.77 -17.68 1.32
C GLY A 277 -4.19 -17.17 1.22
N GLY A 278 -4.46 -16.01 1.81
CA GLY A 278 -5.78 -15.37 1.76
C GLY A 278 -6.84 -16.04 2.65
N GLU A 279 -6.47 -16.95 3.53
CA GLU A 279 -7.38 -17.70 4.41
C GLU A 279 -8.19 -16.77 5.33
N TRP A 280 -7.59 -15.65 5.74
CA TRP A 280 -8.24 -14.61 6.54
C TRP A 280 -9.49 -13.96 5.89
N GLN A 281 -9.67 -14.07 4.57
CA GLN A 281 -10.84 -13.52 3.88
C GLN A 281 -12.11 -14.34 4.15
N GLN A 282 -11.95 -15.57 4.62
CA GLN A 282 -13.04 -16.53 4.83
C GLN A 282 -13.41 -16.68 6.31
N GLU A 283 -12.58 -16.14 7.22
CA GLU A 283 -12.86 -16.22 8.65
C GLU A 283 -13.99 -15.24 9.01
N PRO A 284 -15.11 -15.71 9.57
CA PRO A 284 -16.13 -14.83 10.11
C PRO A 284 -15.53 -14.02 11.26
N LEU A 285 -16.03 -12.78 11.44
CA LEU A 285 -15.74 -12.01 12.65
C LEU A 285 -16.35 -12.74 13.84
N GLU A 286 -15.60 -13.64 14.48
CA GLU A 286 -15.92 -14.12 15.80
C GLU A 286 -15.63 -13.01 16.82
N LEU A 287 -16.62 -12.18 17.01
CA LEU A 287 -16.63 -11.29 18.17
C LEU A 287 -16.89 -12.20 19.38
N ALA A 288 -15.90 -12.35 20.22
CA ALA A 288 -16.05 -13.11 21.47
C ALA A 288 -17.25 -12.57 22.25
N HIS A 289 -18.22 -13.46 22.53
CA HIS A 289 -19.36 -13.18 23.37
C HIS A 289 -18.98 -13.17 24.84
#